data_6a859c7d8bbb5dc78fa62baee419e13d
#
_entry.id   6a859c7d8bbb5dc78fa62baee419e13d
#
_cell.length_a   1.000
_cell.length_b   1.000
_cell.length_c   1.000
_cell.angle_alpha   90.00
_cell.angle_beta   90.00
_cell.angle_gamma   90.00
#
_symmetry.space_group_name_H-M   'P 1'
#
loop_
_entity.id
_entity.type
_entity.pdbx_description
1 polymer ?
#
loop_
_entity_poly.entity_id
_entity_poly.type
_entity_poly.pdbx_seq_one_letter_code
_entity_poly.pdbx_strand_id
1 'polypeptide(L)'
;MSKNKIHDLIMIILGNFVVACSVSFFILPNNILTGGVAGVAVALHPVFPIDTVLMIDGLTIGLFILGALLLGKQFAMKSVISTIVYPVFVTGLSQVATMFPKDTFVMPAYVATIYAGVLVGIGLGLVFRVNSSTGGMDILALILHKYLKIPEGTSVMIVDGLTVLLGVVTHGLTPALIGIMSVFVCGVAIAKTVMLGMQSAKNVMIISTEW
;
A
#
# COMPACT_ATOMS: atom_id res chain seq x y z
N MET A 1 25.63 1.53 -13.45
CA MET A 1 24.77 1.31 -12.27
C MET A 1 25.11 -0.06 -11.68
N SER A 2 25.34 -0.17 -10.36
CA SER A 2 25.55 -1.48 -9.71
C SER A 2 24.32 -2.39 -9.93
N LYS A 3 24.52 -3.71 -10.07
CA LYS A 3 23.43 -4.69 -10.26
C LYS A 3 22.30 -4.53 -9.21
N ASN A 4 22.63 -4.12 -8.00
CA ASN A 4 21.66 -3.88 -6.93
C ASN A 4 20.72 -2.69 -7.23
N LYS A 5 21.21 -1.61 -7.86
CA LYS A 5 20.38 -0.42 -8.16
C LYS A 5 19.34 -0.70 -9.26
N ILE A 6 19.70 -1.53 -10.25
CA ILE A 6 18.77 -1.93 -11.31
C ILE A 6 17.68 -2.83 -10.73
N HIS A 7 18.06 -3.79 -9.88
CA HIS A 7 17.11 -4.65 -9.19
C HIS A 7 16.14 -3.84 -8.33
N ASP A 8 16.64 -2.90 -7.52
CA ASP A 8 15.80 -2.02 -6.68
C ASP A 8 14.80 -1.23 -7.55
N LEU A 9 15.27 -0.67 -8.67
CA LEU A 9 14.41 0.08 -9.60
C LEU A 9 13.30 -0.79 -10.19
N ILE A 10 13.64 -2.01 -10.64
CA ILE A 10 12.64 -2.96 -11.19
C ILE A 10 11.61 -3.29 -10.12
N MET A 11 12.02 -3.60 -8.90
CA MET A 11 11.10 -3.93 -7.79
C MET A 11 10.18 -2.75 -7.45
N ILE A 12 10.69 -1.52 -7.46
CA ILE A 12 9.90 -0.31 -7.23
C ILE A 12 8.85 -0.15 -8.34
N ILE A 13 9.25 -0.25 -9.60
CA ILE A 13 8.33 -0.06 -10.74
C ILE A 13 7.26 -1.15 -10.76
N LEU A 14 7.65 -2.42 -10.63
CA LEU A 14 6.72 -3.54 -10.61
C LEU A 14 5.76 -3.47 -9.41
N GLY A 15 6.28 -3.16 -8.22
CA GLY A 15 5.44 -3.03 -7.04
C GLY A 15 4.40 -1.92 -7.18
N ASN A 16 4.82 -0.72 -7.63
CA ASN A 16 3.90 0.39 -7.88
C ASN A 16 2.88 0.07 -8.97
N PHE A 17 3.27 -0.63 -10.04
CA PHE A 17 2.37 -1.06 -11.09
C PHE A 17 1.29 -2.02 -10.55
N VAL A 18 1.67 -3.02 -9.75
CA VAL A 18 0.73 -3.96 -9.14
C VAL A 18 -0.24 -3.26 -8.19
N VAL A 19 0.25 -2.31 -7.37
CA VAL A 19 -0.63 -1.50 -6.51
C VAL A 19 -1.59 -0.67 -7.36
N ALA A 20 -1.11 0.00 -8.40
CA ALA A 20 -1.93 0.83 -9.27
C ALA A 20 -3.00 0.01 -10.03
N CYS A 21 -2.68 -1.22 -10.47
CA CYS A 21 -3.66 -2.17 -11.02
C CYS A 21 -4.76 -2.47 -10.00
N SER A 22 -4.39 -2.74 -8.76
CA SER A 22 -5.36 -2.99 -7.69
C SER A 22 -6.29 -1.80 -7.49
N VAL A 23 -5.73 -0.60 -7.41
CA VAL A 23 -6.50 0.64 -7.21
C VAL A 23 -7.46 0.87 -8.38
N SER A 24 -6.96 0.83 -9.61
CA SER A 24 -7.72 1.22 -10.79
C SER A 24 -8.79 0.21 -11.20
N PHE A 25 -8.56 -1.10 -10.99
CA PHE A 25 -9.47 -2.15 -11.44
C PHE A 25 -10.35 -2.76 -10.35
N PHE A 26 -9.95 -2.64 -9.07
CA PHE A 26 -10.71 -3.26 -7.98
C PHE A 26 -11.21 -2.24 -6.95
N ILE A 27 -10.39 -1.28 -6.51
CA ILE A 27 -10.74 -0.35 -5.43
C ILE A 27 -11.69 0.72 -5.94
N LEU A 28 -11.27 1.51 -6.94
CA LEU A 28 -12.04 2.66 -7.43
C LEU A 28 -13.39 2.26 -8.04
N PRO A 29 -13.49 1.25 -8.93
CA PRO A 29 -14.79 0.89 -9.55
C PRO A 29 -15.80 0.34 -8.55
N ASN A 30 -15.34 -0.26 -7.46
CA ASN A 30 -16.21 -0.86 -6.45
C ASN A 30 -16.36 0.01 -5.18
N ASN A 31 -15.81 1.23 -5.16
CA ASN A 31 -15.83 2.15 -4.02
C ASN A 31 -15.43 1.44 -2.70
N ILE A 32 -14.39 0.58 -2.76
CA ILE A 32 -13.97 -0.20 -1.61
C ILE A 32 -13.27 0.72 -0.62
N LEU A 33 -13.77 0.72 0.60
CA LEU A 33 -13.10 1.32 1.72
C LEU A 33 -11.94 0.42 2.13
N THR A 34 -10.77 0.67 1.59
CA THR A 34 -9.54 -0.06 1.93
C THR A 34 -8.61 0.84 2.75
N GLY A 35 -7.51 0.29 3.22
CA GLY A 35 -6.41 1.09 3.74
C GLY A 35 -5.67 1.86 2.65
N GLY A 36 -4.65 2.59 3.05
CA GLY A 36 -3.80 3.35 2.15
C GLY A 36 -4.41 4.66 1.66
N VAL A 37 -3.70 5.35 0.76
CA VAL A 37 -4.13 6.65 0.22
C VAL A 37 -5.44 6.53 -0.55
N ALA A 38 -5.62 5.45 -1.31
CA ALA A 38 -6.85 5.21 -2.05
C ALA A 38 -8.05 5.07 -1.10
N GLY A 39 -7.90 4.38 0.03
CA GLY A 39 -8.94 4.27 1.05
C GLY A 39 -9.27 5.61 1.69
N VAL A 40 -8.25 6.43 2.02
CA VAL A 40 -8.47 7.79 2.53
C VAL A 40 -9.22 8.63 1.51
N ALA A 41 -8.85 8.57 0.22
CA ALA A 41 -9.50 9.32 -0.84
C ALA A 41 -10.97 8.90 -1.00
N VAL A 42 -11.27 7.60 -0.98
CA VAL A 42 -12.64 7.08 -1.00
C VAL A 42 -13.41 7.54 0.24
N ALA A 43 -12.80 7.46 1.44
CA ALA A 43 -13.44 7.88 2.68
C ALA A 43 -13.76 9.38 2.74
N LEU A 44 -12.92 10.22 2.15
CA LEU A 44 -13.07 11.68 2.17
C LEU A 44 -13.92 12.22 1.01
N HIS A 45 -14.10 11.45 -0.06
CA HIS A 45 -14.85 11.88 -1.25
C HIS A 45 -16.27 12.42 -0.95
N PRO A 46 -17.07 11.82 -0.02
CA PRO A 46 -18.37 12.37 0.32
C PRO A 46 -18.34 13.74 1.01
N VAL A 47 -17.22 14.07 1.67
CA VAL A 47 -17.02 15.32 2.40
C VAL A 47 -16.40 16.38 1.49
N PHE A 48 -15.46 15.96 0.66
CA PHE A 48 -14.75 16.81 -0.29
C PHE A 48 -15.02 16.28 -1.71
N PRO A 49 -15.88 16.91 -2.50
CA PRO A 49 -16.24 16.45 -3.86
C PRO A 49 -15.13 16.77 -4.86
N ILE A 50 -13.91 16.32 -4.58
CA ILE A 50 -12.74 16.41 -5.43
C ILE A 50 -12.58 15.07 -6.13
N ASP A 51 -12.08 15.08 -7.37
CA ASP A 51 -11.75 13.85 -8.09
C ASP A 51 -10.84 12.96 -7.23
N THR A 52 -11.23 11.68 -7.10
CA THR A 52 -10.56 10.73 -6.20
C THR A 52 -9.11 10.49 -6.61
N VAL A 53 -8.79 10.54 -7.90
CA VAL A 53 -7.42 10.36 -8.41
C VAL A 53 -6.56 11.57 -8.03
N LEU A 54 -7.08 12.79 -8.20
CA LEU A 54 -6.39 14.02 -7.77
C LEU A 54 -6.14 14.03 -6.26
N MET A 55 -7.08 13.52 -5.48
CA MET A 55 -6.93 13.38 -4.03
C MET A 55 -5.82 12.37 -3.67
N ILE A 56 -5.76 11.23 -4.36
CA ILE A 56 -4.68 10.24 -4.20
C ILE A 56 -3.33 10.89 -4.51
N ASP A 57 -3.22 11.62 -5.61
CA ASP A 57 -1.98 12.25 -6.03
C ASP A 57 -1.51 13.31 -5.01
N GLY A 58 -2.41 14.17 -4.56
CA GLY A 58 -2.10 15.19 -3.56
C GLY A 58 -1.65 14.61 -2.22
N LEU A 59 -2.36 13.60 -1.72
CA LEU A 59 -2.00 12.90 -0.49
C LEU A 59 -0.66 12.17 -0.63
N THR A 60 -0.40 11.52 -1.75
CA THR A 60 0.85 10.82 -2.04
C THR A 60 2.05 11.78 -1.97
N ILE A 61 1.93 12.96 -2.60
CA ILE A 61 2.98 13.98 -2.58
C ILE A 61 3.18 14.53 -1.17
N GLY A 62 2.10 14.87 -0.46
CA GLY A 62 2.17 15.39 0.90
C GLY A 62 2.81 14.41 1.88
N LEU A 63 2.42 13.14 1.84
CA LEU A 63 3.00 12.08 2.66
C LEU A 63 4.45 11.81 2.30
N PHE A 64 4.83 11.91 1.02
CA PHE A 64 6.23 11.79 0.62
C PHE A 64 7.10 12.89 1.24
N ILE A 65 6.65 14.14 1.25
CA ILE A 65 7.38 15.25 1.90
C ILE A 65 7.56 14.95 3.39
N LEU A 66 6.50 14.50 4.08
CA LEU A 66 6.56 14.09 5.48
C LEU A 66 7.56 12.94 5.70
N GLY A 67 7.51 11.93 4.85
CA GLY A 67 8.44 10.79 4.90
C GLY A 67 9.89 11.21 4.68
N ALA A 68 10.14 12.10 3.73
CA ALA A 68 11.48 12.63 3.47
C ALA A 68 12.08 13.33 4.70
N LEU A 69 11.26 14.08 5.43
CA LEU A 69 11.67 14.76 6.66
C LEU A 69 11.95 13.80 7.82
N LEU A 70 11.09 12.79 8.02
CA LEU A 70 11.15 11.90 9.19
C LEU A 70 12.00 10.65 8.97
N LEU A 71 11.98 10.05 7.77
CA LEU A 71 12.74 8.85 7.46
C LEU A 71 14.13 9.12 6.89
N GLY A 72 14.34 10.36 6.40
CA GLY A 72 15.65 10.85 6.00
C GLY A 72 15.98 10.70 4.52
N LYS A 73 17.13 11.27 4.11
CA LYS A 73 17.53 11.43 2.71
C LYS A 73 17.66 10.14 1.91
N GLN A 74 18.13 9.06 2.52
CA GLN A 74 18.32 7.78 1.82
C GLN A 74 16.98 7.15 1.43
N PHE A 75 15.99 7.22 2.33
CA PHE A 75 14.63 6.81 2.06
C PHE A 75 14.00 7.68 0.95
N ALA A 76 14.11 9.01 1.10
CA ALA A 76 13.57 9.95 0.14
C ALA A 76 14.09 9.72 -1.29
N MET A 77 15.41 9.49 -1.45
CA MET A 77 16.02 9.22 -2.77
C MET A 77 15.49 7.95 -3.44
N LYS A 78 15.14 6.91 -2.68
CA LYS A 78 14.55 5.68 -3.23
C LYS A 78 13.06 5.86 -3.51
N SER A 79 12.34 6.53 -2.63
CA SER A 79 10.89 6.69 -2.71
C SER A 79 10.45 7.76 -3.71
N VAL A 80 11.33 8.71 -4.10
CA VAL A 80 11.03 9.71 -5.14
C VAL A 80 10.50 9.06 -6.43
N ILE A 81 11.10 7.94 -6.84
CA ILE A 81 10.68 7.23 -8.05
C ILE A 81 9.24 6.73 -7.90
N SER A 82 8.92 6.11 -6.76
CA SER A 82 7.57 5.65 -6.45
C SER A 82 6.57 6.79 -6.47
N THR A 83 6.90 7.92 -5.81
CA THR A 83 6.01 9.08 -5.68
C THR A 83 5.62 9.67 -7.02
N ILE A 84 6.47 9.52 -8.04
CA ILE A 84 6.16 9.96 -9.41
C ILE A 84 5.46 8.84 -10.19
N VAL A 85 5.97 7.61 -10.11
CA VAL A 85 5.52 6.49 -10.93
C VAL A 85 4.14 5.99 -10.51
N TYR A 86 3.84 5.96 -9.20
CA TYR A 86 2.57 5.48 -8.69
C TYR A 86 1.37 6.32 -9.17
N PRO A 87 1.34 7.66 -9.01
CA PRO A 87 0.27 8.49 -9.57
C PRO A 87 0.09 8.34 -11.08
N VAL A 88 1.22 8.31 -11.82
CA VAL A 88 1.18 8.11 -13.29
C VAL A 88 0.51 6.79 -13.66
N PHE A 89 0.85 5.71 -12.94
CA PHE A 89 0.20 4.41 -13.18
C PHE A 89 -1.27 4.41 -12.78
N VAL A 90 -1.64 4.99 -11.64
CA VAL A 90 -3.04 5.09 -11.22
C VAL A 90 -3.85 5.88 -12.23
N THR A 91 -3.38 7.07 -12.63
CA THR A 91 -4.07 7.90 -13.63
C THR A 91 -4.18 7.18 -14.97
N GLY A 92 -3.07 6.61 -15.47
CA GLY A 92 -3.08 5.90 -16.76
C GLY A 92 -3.98 4.66 -16.75
N LEU A 93 -3.89 3.82 -15.72
CA LEU A 93 -4.71 2.61 -15.62
C LEU A 93 -6.20 2.93 -15.36
N SER A 94 -6.49 4.00 -14.62
CA SER A 94 -7.86 4.47 -14.42
C SER A 94 -8.49 4.94 -15.75
N GLN A 95 -7.70 5.61 -16.61
CA GLN A 95 -8.16 5.96 -17.98
C GLN A 95 -8.38 4.70 -18.83
N VAL A 96 -7.47 3.72 -18.74
CA VAL A 96 -7.66 2.43 -19.43
C VAL A 96 -8.93 1.74 -18.93
N ALA A 97 -9.20 1.76 -17.62
CA ALA A 97 -10.42 1.19 -17.05
C ALA A 97 -11.70 1.81 -17.64
N THR A 98 -11.70 3.11 -17.96
CA THR A 98 -12.86 3.78 -18.60
C THR A 98 -13.10 3.37 -20.04
N MET A 99 -12.14 2.74 -20.72
CA MET A 99 -12.30 2.22 -22.10
C MET A 99 -13.11 0.92 -22.15
N PHE A 100 -13.31 0.28 -21.01
CA PHE A 100 -14.13 -0.93 -20.88
C PHE A 100 -15.57 -0.57 -20.49
N PRO A 101 -16.55 -1.45 -20.76
CA PRO A 101 -17.91 -1.27 -20.26
C PRO A 101 -17.92 -1.06 -18.74
N LYS A 102 -18.78 -0.16 -18.25
CA LYS A 102 -18.80 0.26 -16.83
C LYS A 102 -18.89 -0.89 -15.84
N ASP A 103 -19.52 -1.99 -16.22
CA ASP A 103 -19.74 -3.13 -15.33
C ASP A 103 -18.64 -4.18 -15.39
N THR A 104 -17.61 -4.00 -16.24
CA THR A 104 -16.54 -5.00 -16.44
C THR A 104 -15.77 -5.28 -15.16
N PHE A 105 -15.52 -4.26 -14.35
CA PHE A 105 -14.74 -4.36 -13.10
C PHE A 105 -15.60 -4.27 -11.84
N VAL A 106 -16.94 -4.17 -12.00
CA VAL A 106 -17.88 -4.16 -10.89
C VAL A 106 -18.15 -5.60 -10.45
N MET A 107 -17.91 -5.88 -9.19
CA MET A 107 -18.07 -7.23 -8.62
C MET A 107 -18.54 -7.12 -7.16
N PRO A 108 -18.99 -8.23 -6.54
CA PRO A 108 -19.32 -8.24 -5.11
C PRO A 108 -18.17 -7.69 -4.26
N ALA A 109 -18.47 -6.75 -3.36
CA ALA A 109 -17.48 -5.99 -2.60
C ALA A 109 -16.45 -6.89 -1.87
N TYR A 110 -16.89 -8.03 -1.32
CA TYR A 110 -16.00 -8.98 -0.64
C TYR A 110 -15.00 -9.64 -1.59
N VAL A 111 -15.39 -9.92 -2.86
CA VAL A 111 -14.49 -10.49 -3.88
C VAL A 111 -13.46 -9.44 -4.27
N ALA A 112 -13.93 -8.24 -4.65
CA ALA A 112 -13.05 -7.13 -5.01
C ALA A 112 -12.05 -6.80 -3.89
N THR A 113 -12.50 -6.84 -2.62
CA THR A 113 -11.70 -6.59 -1.43
C THR A 113 -10.56 -7.61 -1.26
N ILE A 114 -10.82 -8.89 -1.48
CA ILE A 114 -9.78 -9.93 -1.38
C ILE A 114 -8.72 -9.72 -2.46
N TYR A 115 -9.13 -9.56 -3.73
CA TYR A 115 -8.19 -9.34 -4.83
C TYR A 115 -7.42 -8.03 -4.65
N ALA A 116 -8.10 -6.96 -4.25
CA ALA A 116 -7.45 -5.69 -3.94
C ALA A 116 -6.39 -5.84 -2.84
N GLY A 117 -6.75 -6.46 -1.72
CA GLY A 117 -5.83 -6.66 -0.60
C GLY A 117 -4.61 -7.51 -0.97
N VAL A 118 -4.79 -8.59 -1.73
CA VAL A 118 -3.68 -9.43 -2.21
C VAL A 118 -2.74 -8.64 -3.12
N LEU A 119 -3.28 -7.94 -4.13
CA LEU A 119 -2.46 -7.18 -5.07
C LEU A 119 -1.73 -6.01 -4.40
N VAL A 120 -2.43 -5.23 -3.57
CA VAL A 120 -1.78 -4.15 -2.79
C VAL A 120 -0.68 -4.73 -1.93
N GLY A 121 -0.94 -5.82 -1.20
CA GLY A 121 0.04 -6.45 -0.33
C GLY A 121 1.26 -7.00 -1.06
N ILE A 122 1.09 -7.60 -2.24
CA ILE A 122 2.20 -8.03 -3.09
C ILE A 122 3.00 -6.81 -3.55
N GLY A 123 2.33 -5.80 -4.08
CA GLY A 123 2.98 -4.59 -4.59
C GLY A 123 3.76 -3.84 -3.51
N LEU A 124 3.15 -3.58 -2.34
CA LEU A 124 3.83 -2.95 -1.20
C LEU A 124 4.98 -3.82 -0.70
N GLY A 125 4.78 -5.13 -0.59
CA GLY A 125 5.82 -6.05 -0.16
C GLY A 125 7.06 -6.01 -1.06
N LEU A 126 6.89 -5.89 -2.39
CA LEU A 126 8.00 -5.74 -3.34
C LEU A 126 8.77 -4.44 -3.10
N VAL A 127 8.04 -3.33 -2.87
CA VAL A 127 8.64 -2.00 -2.63
C VAL A 127 9.36 -1.95 -1.28
N PHE A 128 8.80 -2.56 -0.22
CA PHE A 128 9.41 -2.61 1.11
C PHE A 128 10.69 -3.43 1.13
N ARG A 129 10.79 -4.51 0.36
CA ARG A 129 12.02 -5.31 0.23
C ARG A 129 13.25 -4.51 -0.18
N VAL A 130 13.07 -3.43 -0.90
CA VAL A 130 14.17 -2.54 -1.33
C VAL A 130 14.30 -1.29 -0.47
N ASN A 131 13.66 -1.27 0.71
CA ASN A 131 13.63 -0.14 1.63
C ASN A 131 13.13 1.14 0.94
N SER A 132 12.03 1.04 0.22
CA SER A 132 11.31 2.13 -0.43
C SER A 132 9.84 2.12 -0.01
N SER A 133 9.09 3.12 -0.43
CA SER A 133 7.65 3.28 -0.19
C SER A 133 6.97 3.60 -1.51
N THR A 134 5.66 3.37 -1.63
CA THR A 134 4.86 3.85 -2.76
C THR A 134 4.61 5.37 -2.71
N GLY A 135 4.99 6.02 -1.62
CA GLY A 135 4.77 7.45 -1.39
C GLY A 135 3.46 7.75 -0.64
N GLY A 136 2.66 6.72 -0.34
CA GLY A 136 1.34 6.84 0.27
C GLY A 136 1.31 6.69 1.80
N MET A 137 0.19 6.17 2.32
CA MET A 137 -0.02 5.92 3.76
C MET A 137 0.97 4.92 4.35
N ASP A 138 1.58 4.09 3.52
CA ASP A 138 2.68 3.20 3.86
C ASP A 138 3.90 3.94 4.44
N ILE A 139 4.08 5.23 4.13
CA ILE A 139 5.07 6.08 4.79
C ILE A 139 4.80 6.20 6.28
N LEU A 140 3.54 6.39 6.69
CA LEU A 140 3.17 6.43 8.11
C LEU A 140 3.45 5.07 8.77
N ALA A 141 3.16 3.98 8.08
CA ALA A 141 3.48 2.63 8.57
C ALA A 141 5.00 2.42 8.74
N LEU A 142 5.82 2.92 7.80
CA LEU A 142 7.27 2.86 7.91
C LEU A 142 7.82 3.77 9.02
N ILE A 143 7.19 4.91 9.26
CA ILE A 143 7.51 5.77 10.42
C ILE A 143 7.22 4.99 11.72
N LEU A 144 6.06 4.35 11.80
CA LEU A 144 5.67 3.53 12.94
C LEU A 144 6.64 2.36 13.15
N HIS A 145 7.00 1.66 12.07
CA HIS A 145 8.02 0.61 12.08
C HIS A 145 9.37 1.12 12.62
N LYS A 146 9.84 2.26 12.11
CA LYS A 146 11.14 2.84 12.49
C LYS A 146 11.21 3.21 13.97
N TYR A 147 10.17 3.85 14.51
CA TYR A 147 10.18 4.39 15.88
C TYR A 147 9.69 3.37 16.92
N LEU A 148 8.73 2.52 16.59
CA LEU A 148 8.17 1.52 17.52
C LEU A 148 8.71 0.10 17.29
N LYS A 149 9.53 -0.12 16.25
CA LYS A 149 10.11 -1.42 15.89
C LYS A 149 9.07 -2.53 15.67
N ILE A 150 7.87 -2.14 15.22
CA ILE A 150 6.79 -3.07 14.87
C ILE A 150 7.05 -3.59 13.45
N PRO A 151 6.80 -4.89 13.13
CA PRO A 151 6.94 -5.42 11.77
C PRO A 151 6.14 -4.61 10.73
N GLU A 152 6.67 -4.45 9.52
CA GLU A 152 6.08 -3.61 8.46
C GLU A 152 4.62 -3.96 8.17
N GLY A 153 4.29 -5.25 8.01
CA GLY A 153 2.92 -5.70 7.75
C GLY A 153 1.95 -5.33 8.87
N THR A 154 2.39 -5.43 10.14
CA THR A 154 1.59 -5.02 11.31
C THR A 154 1.42 -3.51 11.36
N SER A 155 2.48 -2.75 11.05
CA SER A 155 2.43 -1.29 11.00
C SER A 155 1.44 -0.81 9.94
N VAL A 156 1.43 -1.44 8.76
CA VAL A 156 0.45 -1.17 7.71
C VAL A 156 -0.96 -1.51 8.18
N MET A 157 -1.18 -2.67 8.81
CA MET A 157 -2.48 -3.03 9.36
C MET A 157 -3.01 -1.99 10.36
N ILE A 158 -2.16 -1.43 11.21
CA ILE A 158 -2.55 -0.39 12.18
C ILE A 158 -2.98 0.89 11.45
N VAL A 159 -2.14 1.40 10.54
CA VAL A 159 -2.40 2.65 9.82
C VAL A 159 -3.63 2.50 8.93
N ASP A 160 -3.72 1.41 8.18
CA ASP A 160 -4.84 1.15 7.27
C ASP A 160 -6.13 0.86 8.06
N GLY A 161 -6.03 0.17 9.19
CA GLY A 161 -7.15 -0.04 10.09
C GLY A 161 -7.74 1.26 10.62
N LEU A 162 -6.89 2.22 11.01
CA LEU A 162 -7.33 3.57 11.40
C LEU A 162 -8.01 4.30 10.24
N THR A 163 -7.47 4.18 9.03
CA THR A 163 -8.07 4.75 7.82
C THR A 163 -9.48 4.21 7.58
N VAL A 164 -9.64 2.88 7.68
CA VAL A 164 -10.95 2.23 7.51
C VAL A 164 -11.93 2.64 8.61
N LEU A 165 -11.47 2.78 9.85
CA LEU A 165 -12.30 3.26 10.95
C LEU A 165 -12.79 4.70 10.72
N LEU A 166 -11.96 5.58 10.17
CA LEU A 166 -12.40 6.92 9.76
C LEU A 166 -13.51 6.85 8.69
N GLY A 167 -13.43 5.87 7.80
CA GLY A 167 -14.44 5.65 6.78
C GLY A 167 -15.80 5.16 7.30
N VAL A 168 -15.89 4.67 8.55
CA VAL A 168 -17.19 4.31 9.19
C VAL A 168 -18.13 5.51 9.22
N VAL A 169 -17.61 6.69 9.47
CA VAL A 169 -18.39 7.92 9.61
C VAL A 169 -19.03 8.34 8.26
N THR A 170 -18.34 8.07 7.15
CA THR A 170 -18.78 8.52 5.82
C THR A 170 -19.52 7.44 5.04
N HIS A 171 -19.17 6.17 5.22
CA HIS A 171 -19.69 5.05 4.44
C HIS A 171 -20.51 4.04 5.26
N GLY A 172 -20.53 4.20 6.59
CA GLY A 172 -21.24 3.29 7.49
C GLY A 172 -20.47 2.00 7.83
N LEU A 173 -21.09 1.15 8.63
CA LEU A 173 -20.44 0.00 9.25
C LEU A 173 -20.10 -1.11 8.25
N THR A 174 -21.01 -1.44 7.32
CA THR A 174 -20.83 -2.59 6.41
C THR A 174 -19.63 -2.41 5.48
N PRO A 175 -19.43 -1.26 4.77
CA PRO A 175 -18.22 -1.02 3.99
C PRO A 175 -16.95 -1.04 4.83
N ALA A 176 -17.00 -0.56 6.06
CA ALA A 176 -15.85 -0.57 6.96
C ALA A 176 -15.45 -2.00 7.38
N LEU A 177 -16.41 -2.88 7.70
CA LEU A 177 -16.12 -4.29 7.99
C LEU A 177 -15.50 -5.01 6.80
N ILE A 178 -15.98 -4.72 5.58
CA ILE A 178 -15.36 -5.23 4.34
C ILE A 178 -13.95 -4.67 4.19
N GLY A 179 -13.75 -3.38 4.50
CA GLY A 179 -12.44 -2.74 4.48
C GLY A 179 -11.44 -3.35 5.45
N ILE A 180 -11.86 -3.68 6.67
CA ILE A 180 -11.02 -4.40 7.66
C ILE A 180 -10.52 -5.73 7.08
N MET A 181 -11.37 -6.46 6.34
CA MET A 181 -10.96 -7.68 5.66
C MET A 181 -9.85 -7.40 4.62
N SER A 182 -9.97 -6.31 3.85
CA SER A 182 -8.92 -5.87 2.91
C SER A 182 -7.59 -5.62 3.62
N VAL A 183 -7.63 -4.88 4.72
CA VAL A 183 -6.45 -4.54 5.53
C VAL A 183 -5.77 -5.80 6.05
N PHE A 184 -6.53 -6.76 6.56
CA PHE A 184 -5.99 -8.03 7.03
C PHE A 184 -5.32 -8.83 5.90
N VAL A 185 -6.01 -9.00 4.77
CA VAL A 185 -5.46 -9.70 3.59
C VAL A 185 -4.20 -9.01 3.08
N CYS A 186 -4.21 -7.69 2.99
CA CYS A 186 -3.06 -6.89 2.58
C CYS A 186 -1.86 -7.10 3.51
N GLY A 187 -2.06 -6.98 4.82
CA GLY A 187 -0.98 -7.16 5.79
C GLY A 187 -0.36 -8.57 5.77
N VAL A 188 -1.18 -9.61 5.62
CA VAL A 188 -0.69 -10.99 5.43
C VAL A 188 0.09 -11.12 4.12
N ALA A 189 -0.40 -10.53 3.03
CA ALA A 189 0.28 -10.56 1.73
C ALA A 189 1.62 -9.79 1.78
N ILE A 190 1.69 -8.64 2.46
CA ILE A 190 2.94 -7.91 2.69
C ILE A 190 3.93 -8.79 3.44
N ALA A 191 3.54 -9.35 4.58
CA ALA A 191 4.42 -10.19 5.41
C ALA A 191 4.98 -11.36 4.60
N LYS A 192 4.15 -12.05 3.83
CA LYS A 192 4.57 -13.14 2.95
C LYS A 192 5.52 -12.67 1.85
N THR A 193 5.21 -11.55 1.19
CA THR A 193 6.00 -11.03 0.07
C THR A 193 7.37 -10.51 0.53
N VAL A 194 7.43 -9.84 1.67
CA VAL A 194 8.71 -9.38 2.25
C VAL A 194 9.59 -10.56 2.61
N MET A 195 9.03 -11.64 3.14
CA MET A 195 9.78 -12.86 3.51
C MET A 195 10.22 -13.71 2.31
N LEU A 196 9.63 -13.54 1.12
CA LEU A 196 10.02 -14.28 -0.08
C LEU A 196 11.48 -13.99 -0.45
N GLY A 197 12.33 -15.01 -0.45
CA GLY A 197 13.75 -14.90 -0.80
C GLY A 197 14.65 -14.40 0.34
N MET A 198 14.12 -14.12 1.53
CA MET A 198 14.97 -14.00 2.72
C MET A 198 15.37 -15.41 3.17
N GLN A 199 16.67 -15.67 3.25
CA GLN A 199 17.16 -16.89 3.88
C GLN A 199 16.72 -16.88 5.34
N SER A 200 15.91 -17.87 5.72
CA SER A 200 15.44 -18.02 7.09
C SER A 200 16.65 -18.37 7.96
N ALA A 201 17.27 -17.40 8.59
CA ALA A 201 18.28 -17.64 9.61
C ALA A 201 17.54 -18.16 10.86
N LYS A 202 17.66 -19.45 11.14
CA LYS A 202 17.23 -20.02 12.41
C LYS A 202 18.32 -19.71 13.45
N ASN A 203 18.03 -18.86 14.40
CA ASN A 203 18.90 -18.75 15.59
C ASN A 203 18.74 -20.02 16.42
N VAL A 204 19.77 -20.87 16.40
CA VAL A 204 19.88 -22.03 17.29
C VAL A 204 20.66 -21.56 18.51
N MET A 205 19.97 -21.41 19.65
CA MET A 205 20.63 -21.17 20.93
C MET A 205 21.04 -22.53 21.50
N ILE A 206 22.35 -22.82 21.49
CA ILE A 206 22.89 -24.03 22.12
C ILE A 206 23.28 -23.61 23.55
N ILE A 207 22.53 -24.10 24.53
CA ILE A 207 22.89 -23.96 25.95
C ILE A 207 23.69 -25.19 26.28
N SER A 208 25.02 -25.03 26.50
CA SER A 208 25.89 -26.07 27.03
C SER A 208 26.00 -25.91 28.53
N THR A 209 25.85 -27.00 29.25
CA THR A 209 26.05 -27.08 30.71
C THR A 209 27.46 -27.55 31.09
N GLU A 210 28.30 -27.83 30.09
CA GLU A 210 29.70 -28.23 30.31
C GLU A 210 30.68 -27.08 30.01
N TRP A 211 31.60 -26.86 30.96
CA TRP A 211 32.74 -25.93 30.88
C TRP A 211 33.96 -26.67 30.38
#